data_e463d143a6280ac8d7d439a61f330afd
#
_entry.id   e463d143a6280ac8d7d439a61f330afd
#
_cell.length_a   1.000
_cell.length_b   1.000
_cell.length_c   1.000
_cell.angle_alpha   90.00
_cell.angle_beta   90.00
_cell.angle_gamma   90.00
#
_symmetry.space_group_name_H-M   'P 1'
#
loop_
_entity.id
_entity.type
_entity.pdbx_description
1 polymer ?
#
loop_
_entity_poly.entity_id
_entity_poly.type
_entity_poly.pdbx_seq_one_letter_code
_entity_poly.pdbx_strand_id
1 'polypeptide(L)'
;KLKYLVFRKDYEERKNNQNSLLDENKRYIVGAGINTRDYEERIPALVEAGVDMICMDSSDGYSVWQKNTIDFVREKYGDSVKIGAGNVVDKEGFLYLAEAGADFIKVGVGGGSICITRETKGIGRGQASALIDVVKARDEYFEKTGVYIPICSDGGIVHDHHITIAL
;
A
#
# COMPACT_ATOMS: atom_id res chain seq x y z
N LYS A 1 -0.94 14.07 37.35
CA LYS A 1 -1.77 13.11 36.61
C LYS A 1 -0.87 12.11 35.91
N LEU A 2 -1.02 10.81 36.24
CA LEU A 2 -0.29 9.73 35.56
C LEU A 2 -0.70 9.72 34.08
N LYS A 3 0.28 9.74 33.14
CA LYS A 3 -0.01 9.71 31.71
C LYS A 3 0.20 8.32 31.11
N TYR A 4 1.20 7.60 31.59
CA TYR A 4 1.57 6.28 31.07
C TYR A 4 2.05 5.37 32.19
N LEU A 5 1.81 4.07 32.04
CA LEU A 5 2.40 3.01 32.83
C LEU A 5 3.02 2.00 31.85
N VAL A 6 4.30 1.71 32.03
CA VAL A 6 5.06 0.81 31.15
C VAL A 6 5.79 -0.20 32.03
N PHE A 7 5.75 -1.48 31.67
CA PHE A 7 6.56 -2.50 32.31
C PHE A 7 8.03 -2.37 31.90
N ARG A 8 8.93 -2.66 32.82
CA ARG A 8 10.38 -2.63 32.56
C ARG A 8 10.77 -3.50 31.36
N LYS A 9 10.16 -4.68 31.23
CA LYS A 9 10.37 -5.59 30.09
C LYS A 9 10.05 -4.92 28.75
N ASP A 10 8.92 -4.25 28.64
CA ASP A 10 8.50 -3.58 27.41
C ASP A 10 9.44 -2.41 27.07
N TYR A 11 9.92 -1.69 28.08
CA TYR A 11 10.89 -0.63 27.89
C TYR A 11 12.25 -1.16 27.39
N GLU A 12 12.75 -2.25 27.99
CA GLU A 12 14.01 -2.88 27.60
C GLU A 12 13.92 -3.49 26.20
N GLU A 13 12.83 -4.18 25.87
CA GLU A 13 12.55 -4.74 24.55
C GLU A 13 12.52 -3.65 23.47
N ARG A 14 11.83 -2.54 23.73
CA ARG A 14 11.78 -1.40 22.81
C ARG A 14 13.14 -0.71 22.64
N LYS A 15 13.91 -0.58 23.72
CA LYS A 15 15.27 -0.02 23.68
C LYS A 15 16.21 -0.86 22.81
N ASN A 16 16.03 -2.17 22.81
CA ASN A 16 16.86 -3.11 22.09
C ASN A 16 16.36 -3.35 20.65
N ASN A 17 15.13 -2.95 20.33
CA ASN A 17 14.55 -3.12 18.98
C ASN A 17 14.90 -1.91 18.10
N GLN A 18 16.10 -1.95 17.50
CA GLN A 18 16.59 -0.90 16.59
C GLN A 18 15.88 -0.86 15.24
N ASN A 19 15.10 -1.90 14.90
CA ASN A 19 14.39 -2.02 13.62
C ASN A 19 12.96 -1.47 13.66
N SER A 20 12.51 -0.92 14.80
CA SER A 20 11.21 -0.29 14.89
C SER A 20 11.15 0.97 14.03
N LEU A 21 10.19 1.02 13.11
CA LEU A 21 9.94 2.20 12.28
C LEU A 21 9.17 3.23 13.12
N LEU A 22 9.86 4.27 13.54
CA LEU A 22 9.34 5.32 14.42
C LEU A 22 9.46 6.69 13.76
N ASP A 23 8.53 7.57 14.08
CA ASP A 23 8.61 8.98 13.74
C ASP A 23 9.57 9.74 14.69
N GLU A 24 9.78 11.02 14.46
CA GLU A 24 10.60 11.91 15.29
C GLU A 24 10.14 12.00 16.75
N ASN A 25 8.86 11.74 17.02
CA ASN A 25 8.26 11.72 18.34
C ASN A 25 8.29 10.32 18.98
N LYS A 26 8.98 9.35 18.36
CA LYS A 26 9.07 7.96 18.79
C LYS A 26 7.74 7.20 18.79
N ARG A 27 6.79 7.61 17.96
CA ARG A 27 5.57 6.87 17.69
C ARG A 27 5.81 5.91 16.52
N TYR A 28 5.14 4.77 16.52
CA TYR A 28 5.18 3.89 15.36
C TYR A 28 4.57 4.58 14.13
N ILE A 29 5.24 4.45 13.00
CA ILE A 29 4.65 4.79 11.71
C ILE A 29 3.64 3.70 11.37
N VAL A 30 2.39 4.10 11.12
CA VAL A 30 1.27 3.18 10.94
C VAL A 30 0.52 3.43 9.64
N GLY A 31 0.13 2.33 8.99
CA GLY A 31 -0.75 2.35 7.83
C GLY A 31 -2.14 1.81 8.16
N ALA A 32 -3.16 2.28 7.46
CA ALA A 32 -4.51 1.76 7.57
C ALA A 32 -5.08 1.33 6.21
N GLY A 33 -5.70 0.14 6.19
CA GLY A 33 -6.45 -0.33 5.04
C GLY A 33 -7.82 0.37 4.94
N ILE A 34 -8.17 0.76 3.73
CA ILE A 34 -9.48 1.31 3.39
C ILE A 34 -10.08 0.59 2.20
N ASN A 35 -11.39 0.69 2.05
CA ASN A 35 -12.10 0.34 0.83
C ASN A 35 -12.59 1.61 0.10
N THR A 36 -13.15 1.43 -1.08
CA THR A 36 -13.63 2.53 -1.93
C THR A 36 -15.12 2.86 -1.74
N ARG A 37 -15.76 2.43 -0.64
CA ARG A 37 -17.20 2.63 -0.42
C ARG A 37 -17.48 3.68 0.64
N ASP A 38 -16.68 3.70 1.71
CA ASP A 38 -16.85 4.55 2.89
C ASP A 38 -15.69 5.54 3.08
N TYR A 39 -14.91 5.79 2.04
CA TYR A 39 -13.69 6.60 2.10
C TYR A 39 -13.94 8.03 2.58
N GLU A 40 -15.09 8.61 2.23
CA GLU A 40 -15.44 10.00 2.59
C GLU A 40 -15.56 10.22 4.11
N GLU A 41 -15.99 9.19 4.85
CA GLU A 41 -16.09 9.20 6.32
C GLU A 41 -14.83 8.64 6.97
N ARG A 42 -14.33 7.53 6.43
CA ARG A 42 -13.23 6.77 7.03
C ARG A 42 -11.89 7.49 6.93
N ILE A 43 -11.57 8.08 5.78
CA ILE A 43 -10.28 8.78 5.61
C ILE A 43 -10.13 9.96 6.57
N PRO A 44 -11.09 10.88 6.71
CA PRO A 44 -10.99 11.94 7.70
C PRO A 44 -10.78 11.45 9.13
N ALA A 45 -11.49 10.41 9.54
CA ALA A 45 -11.35 9.84 10.88
C ALA A 45 -9.96 9.22 11.10
N LEU A 46 -9.39 8.55 10.10
CA LEU A 46 -8.03 8.00 10.17
C LEU A 46 -6.96 9.10 10.22
N VAL A 47 -7.13 10.16 9.44
CA VAL A 47 -6.22 11.32 9.45
C VAL A 47 -6.27 12.02 10.80
N GLU A 48 -7.46 12.23 11.37
CA GLU A 48 -7.62 12.79 12.73
C GLU A 48 -6.99 11.89 13.81
N ALA A 49 -7.06 10.57 13.63
CA ALA A 49 -6.39 9.60 14.51
C ALA A 49 -4.87 9.56 14.36
N GLY A 50 -4.30 10.26 13.37
CA GLY A 50 -2.86 10.36 13.15
C GLY A 50 -2.26 9.20 12.35
N VAL A 51 -2.99 8.67 11.38
CA VAL A 51 -2.44 7.69 10.43
C VAL A 51 -1.36 8.32 9.56
N ASP A 52 -0.28 7.59 9.28
CA ASP A 52 0.83 8.07 8.45
C ASP A 52 0.60 7.76 6.97
N MET A 53 -0.05 6.65 6.66
CA MET A 53 -0.41 6.28 5.29
C MET A 53 -1.72 5.50 5.25
N ILE A 54 -2.42 5.62 4.15
CA ILE A 54 -3.60 4.81 3.85
C ILE A 54 -3.37 3.96 2.62
N CYS A 55 -4.00 2.80 2.55
CA CYS A 55 -3.89 1.90 1.42
C CYS A 55 -5.25 1.33 1.04
N MET A 56 -5.63 1.49 -0.22
CA MET A 56 -6.81 0.82 -0.75
C MET A 56 -6.53 -0.67 -0.93
N ASP A 57 -7.37 -1.49 -0.32
CA ASP A 57 -7.29 -2.94 -0.40
C ASP A 57 -8.43 -3.49 -1.25
N SER A 58 -8.12 -3.86 -2.49
CA SER A 58 -9.08 -4.38 -3.45
C SER A 58 -8.41 -5.33 -4.43
N SER A 59 -9.12 -6.37 -4.85
CA SER A 59 -8.68 -7.23 -5.95
C SER A 59 -8.81 -6.57 -7.34
N ASP A 60 -9.43 -5.39 -7.43
CA ASP A 60 -9.70 -4.66 -8.67
C ASP A 60 -9.18 -3.22 -8.56
N GLY A 61 -7.86 -3.06 -8.62
CA GLY A 61 -7.22 -1.75 -8.51
C GLY A 61 -7.45 -0.85 -9.73
N TYR A 62 -7.55 -1.43 -10.91
CA TYR A 62 -7.81 -0.70 -12.15
C TYR A 62 -9.31 -0.34 -12.27
N SER A 63 -9.74 0.61 -11.45
CA SER A 63 -11.15 0.99 -11.37
C SER A 63 -11.35 2.48 -11.10
N VAL A 64 -12.46 3.01 -11.60
CA VAL A 64 -12.87 4.40 -11.33
C VAL A 64 -13.06 4.67 -9.84
N TRP A 65 -13.44 3.67 -9.06
CA TRP A 65 -13.62 3.80 -7.63
C TRP A 65 -12.32 4.14 -6.90
N GLN A 66 -11.21 3.53 -7.30
CA GLN A 66 -9.91 3.87 -6.75
C GLN A 66 -9.46 5.26 -7.15
N LYS A 67 -9.65 5.62 -8.43
CA LYS A 67 -9.35 6.97 -8.89
C LYS A 67 -10.12 8.03 -8.08
N ASN A 68 -11.42 7.86 -7.91
CA ASN A 68 -12.24 8.79 -7.13
C ASN A 68 -11.74 8.93 -5.68
N THR A 69 -11.31 7.83 -5.08
CA THR A 69 -10.75 7.86 -3.72
C THR A 69 -9.41 8.61 -3.68
N ILE A 70 -8.55 8.42 -4.68
CA ILE A 70 -7.28 9.16 -4.79
C ILE A 70 -7.57 10.66 -5.00
N ASP A 71 -8.47 11.00 -5.92
CA ASP A 71 -8.88 12.38 -6.19
C ASP A 71 -9.36 13.07 -4.91
N PHE A 72 -10.21 12.40 -4.12
CA PHE A 72 -10.68 12.92 -2.82
C PHE A 72 -9.53 13.21 -1.85
N VAL A 73 -8.55 12.32 -1.75
CA VAL A 73 -7.38 12.53 -0.88
C VAL A 73 -6.56 13.72 -1.36
N ARG A 74 -6.30 13.80 -2.67
CA ARG A 74 -5.51 14.88 -3.25
C ARG A 74 -6.20 16.23 -3.13
N GLU A 75 -7.49 16.31 -3.33
CA GLU A 75 -8.27 17.55 -3.17
C GLU A 75 -8.30 18.02 -1.71
N LYS A 76 -8.45 17.09 -0.76
CA LYS A 76 -8.66 17.44 0.64
C LYS A 76 -7.38 17.61 1.44
N TYR A 77 -6.35 16.79 1.14
CA TYR A 77 -5.13 16.70 1.94
C TYR A 77 -3.84 16.94 1.13
N GLY A 78 -3.92 17.03 -0.19
CA GLY A 78 -2.74 17.16 -1.05
C GLY A 78 -1.77 16.01 -0.85
N ASP A 79 -0.50 16.33 -0.63
CA ASP A 79 0.58 15.37 -0.40
C ASP A 79 0.84 15.06 1.08
N SER A 80 0.07 15.65 1.99
CA SER A 80 0.23 15.45 3.43
C SER A 80 -0.21 14.07 3.91
N VAL A 81 -1.06 13.38 3.14
CA VAL A 81 -1.50 12.01 3.40
C VAL A 81 -1.02 11.11 2.26
N LYS A 82 -0.25 10.09 2.62
CA LYS A 82 0.22 9.10 1.65
C LYS A 82 -0.86 8.08 1.35
N ILE A 83 -1.15 7.87 0.05
CA ILE A 83 -2.16 6.93 -0.40
C ILE A 83 -1.58 5.85 -1.31
N GLY A 84 -1.71 4.59 -0.89
CA GLY A 84 -1.45 3.41 -1.70
C GLY A 84 -2.70 2.92 -2.42
N ALA A 85 -2.51 2.40 -3.60
CA ALA A 85 -3.58 1.89 -4.44
C ALA A 85 -3.27 0.48 -4.96
N GLY A 86 -4.27 -0.27 -5.31
CA GLY A 86 -4.14 -1.63 -5.84
C GLY A 86 -5.34 -2.52 -5.47
N ASN A 87 -5.28 -3.79 -5.88
CA ASN A 87 -4.11 -4.43 -6.50
C ASN A 87 -4.24 -4.41 -8.02
N VAL A 88 -3.12 -4.34 -8.67
CA VAL A 88 -2.98 -4.46 -10.13
C VAL A 88 -2.00 -5.58 -10.49
N VAL A 89 -1.97 -6.01 -11.75
CA VAL A 89 -1.10 -7.11 -12.21
C VAL A 89 -0.42 -6.84 -13.55
N ASP A 90 -0.59 -5.65 -14.10
CA ASP A 90 -0.09 -5.27 -15.41
C ASP A 90 0.29 -3.80 -15.50
N LYS A 91 0.93 -3.44 -16.63
CA LYS A 91 1.36 -2.09 -16.95
C LYS A 91 0.22 -1.08 -16.95
N GLU A 92 -0.91 -1.44 -17.55
CA GLU A 92 -2.05 -0.54 -17.70
C GLU A 92 -2.64 -0.15 -16.35
N GLY A 93 -2.82 -1.13 -15.47
CA GLY A 93 -3.29 -0.90 -14.11
C GLY A 93 -2.34 -0.05 -13.30
N PHE A 94 -1.02 -0.29 -13.43
CA PHE A 94 -0.01 0.56 -12.79
C PHE A 94 -0.09 2.01 -13.26
N LEU A 95 -0.07 2.24 -14.58
CA LEU A 95 -0.10 3.59 -15.15
C LEU A 95 -1.36 4.35 -14.76
N TYR A 96 -2.50 3.69 -14.77
CA TYR A 96 -3.78 4.28 -14.37
C TYR A 96 -3.75 4.82 -12.93
N LEU A 97 -3.22 4.05 -11.99
CA LEU A 97 -3.12 4.47 -10.59
C LEU A 97 -2.01 5.49 -10.34
N ALA A 98 -0.89 5.37 -11.06
CA ALA A 98 0.20 6.32 -11.01
C ALA A 98 -0.23 7.71 -11.52
N GLU A 99 -0.92 7.76 -12.65
CA GLU A 99 -1.46 9.00 -13.23
C GLU A 99 -2.59 9.61 -12.39
N ALA A 100 -3.34 8.77 -11.65
CA ALA A 100 -4.31 9.25 -10.67
C ALA A 100 -3.66 9.88 -9.44
N GLY A 101 -2.36 9.65 -9.20
CA GLY A 101 -1.61 10.25 -8.11
C GLY A 101 -1.41 9.36 -6.89
N ALA A 102 -1.41 8.03 -7.03
CA ALA A 102 -1.04 7.12 -5.96
C ALA A 102 0.43 7.28 -5.56
N ASP A 103 0.74 7.25 -4.26
CA ASP A 103 2.12 7.34 -3.75
C ASP A 103 2.85 5.98 -3.82
N PHE A 104 2.15 4.88 -3.77
CA PHE A 104 2.68 3.53 -3.98
C PHE A 104 1.59 2.60 -4.51
N ILE A 105 2.00 1.52 -5.17
CA ILE A 105 1.06 0.60 -5.82
C ILE A 105 1.29 -0.83 -5.36
N LYS A 106 0.21 -1.50 -4.95
CA LYS A 106 0.22 -2.93 -4.61
C LYS A 106 -0.01 -3.78 -5.85
N VAL A 107 0.83 -4.79 -6.01
CA VAL A 107 0.84 -5.70 -7.15
C VAL A 107 0.54 -7.13 -6.70
N GLY A 108 -0.48 -7.71 -7.26
CA GLY A 108 -0.86 -9.10 -7.02
C GLY A 108 -2.37 -9.29 -6.93
N VAL A 109 -2.90 -10.24 -7.70
CA VAL A 109 -4.32 -10.65 -7.68
C VAL A 109 -4.41 -12.15 -7.57
N GLY A 110 -5.04 -12.62 -6.48
CA GLY A 110 -5.32 -14.02 -6.25
C GLY A 110 -4.12 -14.87 -5.82
N GLY A 111 -2.99 -14.26 -5.41
CA GLY A 111 -1.79 -14.96 -4.97
C GLY A 111 -1.78 -15.41 -3.50
N GLY A 112 -2.67 -14.89 -2.67
CA GLY A 112 -2.76 -15.25 -1.25
C GLY A 112 -3.29 -16.65 -1.02
N SER A 113 -2.86 -17.30 0.06
CA SER A 113 -3.22 -18.70 0.37
C SER A 113 -4.72 -18.93 0.59
N ILE A 114 -5.44 -17.91 1.07
CA ILE A 114 -6.89 -17.95 1.32
C ILE A 114 -7.69 -17.21 0.24
N CYS A 115 -7.01 -16.66 -0.79
CA CYS A 115 -7.65 -15.84 -1.80
C CYS A 115 -8.43 -16.69 -2.81
N ILE A 116 -9.72 -16.41 -2.97
CA ILE A 116 -10.61 -17.08 -3.91
C ILE A 116 -10.93 -16.23 -5.15
N THR A 117 -10.28 -15.09 -5.33
CA THR A 117 -10.54 -14.15 -6.44
C THR A 117 -10.40 -14.82 -7.80
N ARG A 118 -9.40 -15.68 -7.99
CA ARG A 118 -9.19 -16.41 -9.25
C ARG A 118 -10.33 -17.37 -9.58
N GLU A 119 -10.93 -17.98 -8.56
CA GLU A 119 -12.04 -18.91 -8.72
C GLU A 119 -13.37 -18.17 -8.93
N THR A 120 -13.60 -17.10 -8.19
CA THR A 120 -14.89 -16.40 -8.17
C THR A 120 -15.03 -15.34 -9.26
N LYS A 121 -13.92 -14.65 -9.60
CA LYS A 121 -13.91 -13.58 -10.62
C LYS A 121 -13.21 -13.99 -11.92
N GLY A 122 -12.47 -15.08 -11.92
CA GLY A 122 -11.70 -15.54 -13.08
C GLY A 122 -10.54 -14.63 -13.47
N ILE A 123 -10.06 -13.80 -12.55
CA ILE A 123 -8.94 -12.86 -12.75
C ILE A 123 -7.74 -13.23 -11.89
N GLY A 124 -6.56 -12.92 -12.39
CA GLY A 124 -5.30 -13.14 -11.68
C GLY A 124 -4.13 -13.26 -12.65
N ARG A 125 -2.92 -13.18 -12.11
CA ARG A 125 -1.69 -13.34 -12.86
C ARG A 125 -0.63 -13.99 -11.94
N GLY A 126 0.33 -14.72 -12.51
CA GLY A 126 1.48 -15.19 -11.76
C GLY A 126 2.27 -14.02 -11.19
N GLN A 127 2.61 -14.08 -9.89
CA GLN A 127 3.18 -12.93 -9.17
C GLN A 127 4.48 -12.42 -9.79
N ALA A 128 5.40 -13.31 -10.16
CA ALA A 128 6.66 -12.91 -10.80
C ALA A 128 6.42 -12.20 -12.15
N SER A 129 5.50 -12.74 -12.97
CA SER A 129 5.15 -12.13 -14.26
C SER A 129 4.49 -10.74 -14.10
N ALA A 130 3.63 -10.60 -13.08
CA ALA A 130 3.01 -9.31 -12.76
C ALA A 130 4.06 -8.28 -12.31
N LEU A 131 4.99 -8.68 -11.44
CA LEU A 131 6.06 -7.81 -10.96
C LEU A 131 6.97 -7.34 -12.11
N ILE A 132 7.42 -8.25 -12.98
CA ILE A 132 8.29 -7.91 -14.12
C ILE A 132 7.62 -6.84 -15.00
N ASP A 133 6.34 -7.01 -15.30
CA ASP A 133 5.58 -6.09 -16.16
C ASP A 133 5.37 -4.73 -15.50
N VAL A 134 4.98 -4.74 -14.23
CA VAL A 134 4.72 -3.51 -13.46
C VAL A 134 6.01 -2.76 -13.14
N VAL A 135 7.10 -3.45 -12.79
CA VAL A 135 8.41 -2.81 -12.56
C VAL A 135 8.89 -2.10 -13.82
N LYS A 136 8.79 -2.75 -14.98
CA LYS A 136 9.15 -2.12 -16.26
C LYS A 136 8.29 -0.86 -16.50
N ALA A 137 6.99 -0.93 -16.25
CA ALA A 137 6.12 0.24 -16.40
C ALA A 137 6.48 1.37 -15.42
N ARG A 138 6.84 1.04 -14.16
CA ARG A 138 7.33 2.01 -13.17
C ARG A 138 8.60 2.71 -13.63
N ASP A 139 9.56 1.97 -14.15
CA ASP A 139 10.84 2.51 -14.58
C ASP A 139 10.65 3.43 -15.80
N GLU A 140 9.86 3.01 -16.79
CA GLU A 140 9.46 3.84 -17.93
C GLU A 140 8.71 5.12 -17.50
N TYR A 141 7.84 5.01 -16.49
CA TYR A 141 7.12 6.15 -15.92
C TYR A 141 8.06 7.11 -15.20
N PHE A 142 8.99 6.58 -14.42
CA PHE A 142 10.01 7.37 -13.72
C PHE A 142 10.93 8.10 -14.71
N GLU A 143 11.43 7.44 -15.74
CA GLU A 143 12.24 8.07 -16.80
C GLU A 143 11.51 9.22 -17.48
N LYS A 144 10.21 9.07 -17.72
CA LYS A 144 9.38 10.07 -18.42
C LYS A 144 8.98 11.25 -17.52
N THR A 145 8.70 11.01 -16.25
CA THR A 145 8.07 12.00 -15.35
C THR A 145 8.99 12.51 -14.25
N GLY A 146 10.05 11.78 -13.90
CA GLY A 146 10.87 12.00 -12.72
C GLY A 146 10.22 11.56 -11.40
N VAL A 147 9.01 10.98 -11.44
CA VAL A 147 8.27 10.54 -10.24
C VAL A 147 8.46 9.04 -10.04
N TYR A 148 9.13 8.68 -8.95
CA TYR A 148 9.32 7.28 -8.55
C TYR A 148 8.16 6.82 -7.65
N ILE A 149 7.45 5.78 -8.08
CA ILE A 149 6.34 5.18 -7.33
C ILE A 149 6.75 3.78 -6.85
N PRO A 150 6.95 3.59 -5.54
CA PRO A 150 7.25 2.28 -4.98
C PRO A 150 6.17 1.23 -5.29
N ILE A 151 6.62 -0.01 -5.47
CA ILE A 151 5.75 -1.17 -5.70
C ILE A 151 5.82 -2.07 -4.48
N CYS A 152 4.66 -2.51 -4.00
CA CYS A 152 4.52 -3.51 -2.96
C CYS A 152 4.06 -4.83 -3.58
N SER A 153 4.91 -5.86 -3.55
CA SER A 153 4.53 -7.22 -3.94
C SER A 153 3.61 -7.81 -2.87
N ASP A 154 2.39 -8.16 -3.25
CA ASP A 154 1.35 -8.64 -2.35
C ASP A 154 0.84 -10.02 -2.74
N GLY A 155 1.00 -10.96 -1.80
CA GLY A 155 0.61 -12.35 -1.96
C GLY A 155 1.62 -13.23 -2.72
N GLY A 156 1.52 -14.54 -2.49
CA GLY A 156 2.37 -15.53 -3.15
C GLY A 156 3.81 -15.65 -2.62
N ILE A 157 4.18 -14.88 -1.63
CA ILE A 157 5.49 -14.96 -0.94
C ILE A 157 5.39 -15.99 0.19
N VAL A 158 5.89 -17.18 -0.03
CA VAL A 158 5.78 -18.34 0.90
C VAL A 158 7.14 -18.73 1.48
N HIS A 159 8.22 -18.53 0.73
CA HIS A 159 9.57 -18.92 1.08
C HIS A 159 10.54 -17.75 0.94
N ASP A 160 11.68 -17.82 1.64
CA ASP A 160 12.69 -16.75 1.65
C ASP A 160 13.20 -16.39 0.24
N HIS A 161 13.39 -17.40 -0.62
CA HIS A 161 13.81 -17.17 -2.00
C HIS A 161 12.78 -16.44 -2.86
N HIS A 162 11.49 -16.46 -2.48
CA HIS A 162 10.48 -15.65 -3.16
C HIS A 162 10.70 -14.15 -2.92
N ILE A 163 11.24 -13.77 -1.76
CA ILE A 163 11.60 -12.38 -1.47
C ILE A 163 12.71 -11.92 -2.43
N THR A 164 13.76 -12.74 -2.57
CA THR A 164 14.88 -12.44 -3.49
C THR A 164 14.44 -12.32 -4.95
N ILE A 165 13.46 -13.15 -5.37
CA ILE A 165 12.92 -13.09 -6.73
C ILE A 165 12.03 -11.86 -6.94
N ALA A 166 11.33 -11.41 -5.89
CA ALA A 166 10.42 -10.27 -5.96
C ALA A 166 11.14 -8.91 -5.93
N LEU A 167 12.36 -8.84 -5.39
CA LEU A 167 13.22 -7.66 -5.33
C LEU A 167 14.03 -7.48 -6.62
#